data_6925b9366e90a5061e0b92a26b9cdfd3
#
_entry.id   6925b9366e90a5061e0b92a26b9cdfd3
#
_cell.length_a   1.000
_cell.length_b   1.000
_cell.length_c   1.000
_cell.angle_alpha   90.00
_cell.angle_beta   90.00
_cell.angle_gamma   90.00
#
_symmetry.space_group_name_H-M   'P 1'
#
loop_
_entity.id
_entity.type
_entity.pdbx_description
1 polymer ?
#
loop_
_entity_poly.entity_id
_entity_poly.type
_entity_poly.pdbx_seq_one_letter_code
_entity_poly.pdbx_strand_id
1 'polypeptide(L)'
;MSSPPACDVLVIGAGLAGMVTALGALRAGLSVTLVDRDTPQRFGGLARWAFGGMALVGTPLQKRMRIPDTPEVALRDWIRFGELDPGDRWSLAWAKHYVERSRPEVHDWLLDEGIRFMPAVNWVERGRLGDGNSLPRYHIVWGTSRQLVLQLTDALRRADAGGKLKLLHGHRVVSLERSSGRVCGAHAVDETSGVQIELRAPNVVLAMGGINGGHDECRANWPAGRPMPAKMLNGAHPFADGRLHHEVAGSYGGQIVGAGEMWNYAAGFPHPFPHFDGHGLSTIPCKSALWLDHRGQRIGPEPLVTGFDTHWLCQRVAEQDQPWTWQLLNWRIAAKEFAISGAEHNQRIRDRQFGHFLFETLFGNHRLVRQMQRECPDFLVDDTLAGLAAKMNALTCSHDIDAARLQATVDAFDANFAAGRSLTNDDQIRRILHARQWRPDSLRTCAPKPLQMRGAGPFIAIRCQLTTRKSLGGLRTDLGSRVLDAHDAPIPGLYCVGEAAGFGGGNSNGKRSLEGTFLPGCILTAHAAVRALRGGG
;
A
#
# COMPACT_ATOMS: atom_id res chain seq x y z
N MET A 1 6.62 21.48 40.86
CA MET A 1 7.46 21.85 39.69
C MET A 1 7.59 20.61 38.82
N SER A 2 7.10 20.63 37.57
CA SER A 2 7.25 19.51 36.66
C SER A 2 8.73 19.35 36.30
N SER A 3 9.24 18.11 36.28
CA SER A 3 10.59 17.82 35.81
C SER A 3 10.78 18.38 34.39
N PRO A 4 11.97 18.87 34.02
CA PRO A 4 12.21 19.41 32.67
C PRO A 4 11.95 18.32 31.61
N PRO A 5 11.50 18.69 30.40
CA PRO A 5 11.28 17.75 29.32
C PRO A 5 12.58 17.00 28.98
N ALA A 6 12.46 15.68 28.74
CA ALA A 6 13.62 14.84 28.42
C ALA A 6 14.13 15.05 26.98
N CYS A 7 13.31 15.64 26.10
CA CYS A 7 13.66 15.98 24.71
C CYS A 7 12.69 17.07 24.17
N ASP A 8 13.01 17.65 23.03
CA ASP A 8 12.17 18.66 22.36
C ASP A 8 10.98 18.03 21.62
N VAL A 9 11.18 16.82 21.08
CA VAL A 9 10.17 16.11 20.28
C VAL A 9 10.14 14.64 20.66
N LEU A 10 8.95 14.15 21.01
CA LEU A 10 8.64 12.73 21.16
C LEU A 10 7.95 12.25 19.88
N VAL A 11 8.56 11.30 19.15
CA VAL A 11 7.98 10.66 17.97
C VAL A 11 7.53 9.25 18.31
N ILE A 12 6.25 8.96 18.13
CA ILE A 12 5.63 7.67 18.43
C ILE A 12 5.42 6.87 17.16
N GLY A 13 6.24 5.83 16.96
CA GLY A 13 6.28 4.98 15.80
C GLY A 13 7.48 5.28 14.90
N ALA A 14 8.31 4.27 14.62
CA ALA A 14 9.50 4.36 13.78
C ALA A 14 9.28 3.81 12.36
N GLY A 15 8.05 3.93 11.84
CA GLY A 15 7.76 3.78 10.42
C GLY A 15 8.37 4.92 9.59
N LEU A 16 8.14 4.92 8.28
CA LEU A 16 8.72 5.92 7.37
C LEU A 16 8.46 7.36 7.82
N ALA A 17 7.21 7.68 8.20
CA ALA A 17 6.84 9.03 8.64
C ALA A 17 7.59 9.45 9.91
N GLY A 18 7.68 8.56 10.91
CA GLY A 18 8.43 8.82 12.14
C GLY A 18 9.92 9.00 11.92
N MET A 19 10.54 8.15 11.06
CA MET A 19 11.95 8.27 10.70
C MET A 19 12.26 9.60 10.01
N VAL A 20 11.42 10.04 9.06
CA VAL A 20 11.60 11.32 8.35
C VAL A 20 11.40 12.50 9.30
N THR A 21 10.42 12.41 10.21
CA THR A 21 10.19 13.43 11.26
C THR A 21 11.40 13.54 12.18
N ALA A 22 11.89 12.41 12.70
CA ALA A 22 13.05 12.39 13.59
C ALA A 22 14.30 12.95 12.90
N LEU A 23 14.57 12.54 11.66
CA LEU A 23 15.68 13.05 10.85
C LEU A 23 15.60 14.56 10.64
N GLY A 24 14.42 15.06 10.26
CA GLY A 24 14.20 16.49 10.04
C GLY A 24 14.35 17.31 11.33
N ALA A 25 13.84 16.81 12.46
CA ALA A 25 13.97 17.45 13.77
C ALA A 25 15.44 17.50 14.23
N LEU A 26 16.18 16.41 14.10
CA LEU A 26 17.63 16.37 14.41
C LEU A 26 18.42 17.37 13.55
N ARG A 27 18.15 17.43 12.26
CA ARG A 27 18.77 18.40 11.33
C ARG A 27 18.41 19.85 11.66
N ALA A 28 17.27 20.05 12.32
CA ALA A 28 16.86 21.35 12.86
C ALA A 28 17.49 21.67 14.23
N GLY A 29 18.32 20.79 14.76
CA GLY A 29 19.01 20.95 16.04
C GLY A 29 18.21 20.53 17.27
N LEU A 30 17.01 19.99 17.09
CA LEU A 30 16.12 19.52 18.15
C LEU A 30 16.58 18.15 18.69
N SER A 31 16.36 17.90 19.97
CA SER A 31 16.54 16.59 20.59
C SER A 31 15.26 15.74 20.39
N VAL A 32 15.45 14.45 20.08
CA VAL A 32 14.35 13.54 19.70
C VAL A 32 14.38 12.27 20.52
N THR A 33 13.25 11.89 21.08
CA THR A 33 13.00 10.51 21.51
C THR A 33 12.09 9.85 20.46
N LEU A 34 12.58 8.79 19.80
CA LEU A 34 11.83 7.99 18.83
C LEU A 34 11.50 6.64 19.48
N VAL A 35 10.22 6.39 19.74
CA VAL A 35 9.74 5.17 20.40
C VAL A 35 9.00 4.28 19.40
N ASP A 36 9.32 2.99 19.41
CA ASP A 36 8.65 1.99 18.56
C ASP A 36 8.35 0.72 19.34
N ARG A 37 7.22 0.13 19.03
CA ARG A 37 6.79 -1.13 19.63
C ARG A 37 7.57 -2.33 19.11
N ASP A 38 8.06 -2.25 17.87
CA ASP A 38 8.74 -3.35 17.19
C ASP A 38 10.23 -3.44 17.60
N THR A 39 10.85 -4.54 17.23
CA THR A 39 12.26 -4.82 17.52
C THR A 39 13.19 -4.06 16.56
N PRO A 40 14.49 -3.88 16.90
CA PRO A 40 15.46 -3.25 16.01
C PRO A 40 15.58 -3.92 14.64
N GLN A 41 15.37 -5.24 14.57
CA GLN A 41 15.44 -6.02 13.33
C GLN A 41 14.28 -5.71 12.37
N ARG A 42 13.15 -5.23 12.89
CA ARG A 42 11.93 -4.90 12.14
C ARG A 42 11.71 -3.40 11.98
N PHE A 43 12.69 -2.58 12.36
CA PHE A 43 12.66 -1.12 12.25
C PHE A 43 12.26 -0.63 10.86
N GLY A 44 11.39 0.38 10.79
CA GLY A 44 10.89 0.97 9.54
C GLY A 44 9.42 0.64 9.22
N GLY A 45 8.72 -0.12 10.08
CA GLY A 45 7.31 -0.43 9.94
C GLY A 45 6.96 -1.09 8.60
N LEU A 46 5.75 -0.85 8.09
CA LEU A 46 5.32 -1.39 6.78
C LEU A 46 6.20 -0.96 5.61
N ALA A 47 6.86 0.19 5.69
CA ALA A 47 7.75 0.66 4.63
C ALA A 47 8.92 -0.30 4.38
N ARG A 48 9.42 -0.99 5.42
CA ARG A 48 10.51 -1.98 5.28
C ARG A 48 10.15 -3.12 4.33
N TRP A 49 8.88 -3.51 4.32
CA TRP A 49 8.34 -4.64 3.55
C TRP A 49 7.76 -4.24 2.20
N ALA A 50 7.49 -2.95 2.00
CA ALA A 50 6.83 -2.44 0.81
C ALA A 50 7.69 -2.56 -0.45
N PHE A 51 7.03 -2.60 -1.62
CA PHE A 51 7.69 -2.66 -2.92
C PHE A 51 8.44 -1.38 -3.26
N GLY A 52 7.95 -0.22 -2.80
CA GLY A 52 8.60 1.07 -3.02
C GLY A 52 8.09 1.84 -4.23
N GLY A 53 6.83 1.63 -4.60
CA GLY A 53 6.17 2.45 -5.61
C GLY A 53 5.72 3.80 -5.06
N MET A 54 5.90 4.86 -5.87
CA MET A 54 5.57 6.23 -5.52
C MET A 54 4.89 6.95 -6.69
N ALA A 55 3.71 7.52 -6.45
CA ALA A 55 3.03 8.40 -7.40
C ALA A 55 3.66 9.79 -7.33
N LEU A 56 4.46 10.17 -8.30
CA LEU A 56 5.18 11.44 -8.33
C LEU A 56 4.82 12.24 -9.59
N VAL A 57 4.72 13.57 -9.44
CA VAL A 57 4.21 14.48 -10.46
C VAL A 57 5.32 15.37 -11.01
N GLY A 58 5.40 15.50 -12.33
CA GLY A 58 6.29 16.46 -13.01
C GLY A 58 7.78 16.16 -12.88
N THR A 59 8.17 14.89 -12.69
CA THR A 59 9.56 14.48 -12.47
C THR A 59 10.42 14.59 -13.74
N PRO A 60 11.75 14.70 -13.61
CA PRO A 60 12.66 14.66 -14.75
C PRO A 60 12.54 13.37 -15.57
N LEU A 61 12.21 12.23 -14.92
CA LEU A 61 11.97 10.96 -15.60
C LEU A 61 10.72 11.01 -16.48
N GLN A 62 9.61 11.57 -15.96
CA GLN A 62 8.39 11.76 -16.74
C GLN A 62 8.66 12.66 -17.97
N LYS A 63 9.37 13.77 -17.80
CA LYS A 63 9.75 14.65 -18.92
C LYS A 63 10.56 13.92 -19.99
N ARG A 64 11.57 13.13 -19.58
CA ARG A 64 12.39 12.31 -20.49
C ARG A 64 11.56 11.26 -21.25
N MET A 65 10.53 10.71 -20.59
CA MET A 65 9.59 9.76 -21.19
C MET A 65 8.45 10.44 -21.96
N ARG A 66 8.47 11.77 -22.13
CA ARG A 66 7.46 12.58 -22.81
C ARG A 66 6.07 12.48 -22.19
N ILE A 67 6.00 12.34 -20.86
CA ILE A 67 4.75 12.38 -20.09
C ILE A 67 4.48 13.82 -19.69
N PRO A 68 3.40 14.47 -20.21
CA PRO A 68 3.10 15.89 -19.95
C PRO A 68 2.33 16.07 -18.64
N ASP A 69 2.87 15.56 -17.51
CA ASP A 69 2.20 15.60 -16.22
C ASP A 69 2.46 16.92 -15.48
N THR A 70 1.40 17.49 -14.91
CA THR A 70 1.44 18.70 -14.11
C THR A 70 0.63 18.53 -12.82
N PRO A 71 0.86 19.37 -11.79
CA PRO A 71 0.05 19.35 -10.56
C PRO A 71 -1.45 19.48 -10.82
N GLU A 72 -1.87 20.32 -11.78
CA GLU A 72 -3.28 20.54 -12.11
C GLU A 72 -3.94 19.28 -12.69
N VAL A 73 -3.23 18.61 -13.60
CA VAL A 73 -3.72 17.35 -14.19
C VAL A 73 -3.80 16.28 -13.11
N ALA A 74 -2.78 16.16 -12.26
CA ALA A 74 -2.74 15.19 -11.20
C ALA A 74 -3.82 15.44 -10.13
N LEU A 75 -4.06 16.70 -9.74
CA LEU A 75 -5.08 17.06 -8.77
C LEU A 75 -6.50 16.74 -9.29
N ARG A 76 -6.76 17.03 -10.55
CA ARG A 76 -8.05 16.71 -11.19
C ARG A 76 -8.31 15.18 -11.20
N ASP A 77 -7.29 14.38 -11.56
CA ASP A 77 -7.39 12.92 -11.49
C ASP A 77 -7.65 12.45 -10.06
N TRP A 78 -6.93 13.03 -9.09
CA TRP A 78 -7.02 12.66 -7.68
C TRP A 78 -8.41 12.94 -7.09
N ILE A 79 -8.92 14.17 -7.26
CA ILE A 79 -10.25 14.56 -6.75
C ILE A 79 -11.33 13.65 -7.34
N ARG A 80 -11.27 13.42 -8.65
CA ARG A 80 -12.24 12.60 -9.36
C ARG A 80 -12.19 11.13 -8.92
N PHE A 81 -11.00 10.52 -8.94
CA PHE A 81 -10.83 9.10 -8.62
C PHE A 81 -11.01 8.81 -7.13
N GLY A 82 -10.50 9.66 -6.27
CA GLY A 82 -10.68 9.57 -4.82
C GLY A 82 -12.09 9.88 -4.34
N GLU A 83 -12.95 10.45 -5.21
CA GLU A 83 -14.27 10.96 -4.82
C GLU A 83 -14.16 11.89 -3.60
N LEU A 84 -13.20 12.83 -3.64
CA LEU A 84 -13.01 13.75 -2.52
C LEU A 84 -14.24 14.65 -2.35
N ASP A 85 -14.70 14.78 -1.10
CA ASP A 85 -15.79 15.67 -0.76
C ASP A 85 -15.34 17.13 -0.96
N PRO A 86 -16.04 17.91 -1.80
CA PRO A 86 -15.75 19.35 -1.96
C PRO A 86 -15.84 20.14 -0.65
N GLY A 87 -16.59 19.66 0.33
CA GLY A 87 -16.71 20.27 1.67
C GLY A 87 -15.55 19.92 2.60
N ASP A 88 -14.75 18.89 2.30
CA ASP A 88 -13.59 18.52 3.14
C ASP A 88 -12.36 19.35 2.78
N ARG A 89 -12.31 20.54 3.38
CA ARG A 89 -11.22 21.52 3.20
C ARG A 89 -9.83 20.91 3.35
N TRP A 90 -9.63 20.06 4.38
CA TRP A 90 -8.30 19.62 4.73
C TRP A 90 -7.82 18.47 3.84
N SER A 91 -8.69 17.54 3.49
CA SER A 91 -8.36 16.48 2.50
C SER A 91 -8.00 17.09 1.14
N LEU A 92 -8.77 18.09 0.68
CA LEU A 92 -8.48 18.81 -0.57
C LEU A 92 -7.16 19.60 -0.50
N ALA A 93 -6.90 20.29 0.62
CA ALA A 93 -5.66 21.04 0.80
C ALA A 93 -4.43 20.14 0.77
N TRP A 94 -4.51 18.95 1.38
CA TRP A 94 -3.43 17.98 1.36
C TRP A 94 -3.25 17.29 0.01
N ALA A 95 -4.33 16.95 -0.71
CA ALA A 95 -4.24 16.46 -2.08
C ALA A 95 -3.54 17.47 -3.00
N LYS A 96 -3.89 18.76 -2.88
CA LYS A 96 -3.21 19.85 -3.60
C LYS A 96 -1.74 19.98 -3.19
N HIS A 97 -1.46 20.01 -1.89
CA HIS A 97 -0.09 20.06 -1.36
C HIS A 97 0.76 18.90 -1.89
N TYR A 98 0.20 17.70 -1.92
CA TYR A 98 0.88 16.53 -2.43
C TYR A 98 1.30 16.68 -3.90
N VAL A 99 0.38 17.02 -4.80
CA VAL A 99 0.71 17.10 -6.23
C VAL A 99 1.69 18.24 -6.56
N GLU A 100 1.65 19.34 -5.80
CA GLU A 100 2.58 20.46 -5.94
C GLU A 100 3.96 20.17 -5.37
N ARG A 101 4.05 19.37 -4.29
CA ARG A 101 5.27 19.15 -3.51
C ARG A 101 5.92 17.80 -3.69
N SER A 102 5.24 16.83 -4.31
CA SER A 102 5.77 15.47 -4.48
C SER A 102 7.10 15.43 -5.24
N ARG A 103 7.34 16.37 -6.16
CA ARG A 103 8.64 16.48 -6.83
C ARG A 103 9.71 17.08 -5.92
N PRO A 104 9.63 18.33 -5.45
CA PRO A 104 10.73 18.96 -4.69
C PRO A 104 10.94 18.30 -3.32
N GLU A 105 9.88 17.97 -2.59
CA GLU A 105 9.98 17.50 -1.21
C GLU A 105 10.03 15.96 -1.08
N VAL A 106 9.77 15.21 -2.16
CA VAL A 106 9.90 13.74 -2.14
C VAL A 106 10.93 13.27 -3.16
N HIS A 107 10.67 13.48 -4.46
CA HIS A 107 11.55 12.94 -5.51
C HIS A 107 12.97 13.50 -5.38
N ASP A 108 13.13 14.82 -5.40
CA ASP A 108 14.43 15.48 -5.42
C ASP A 108 15.14 15.26 -4.05
N TRP A 109 14.40 15.41 -2.93
CA TRP A 109 14.91 15.08 -1.59
C TRP A 109 15.40 13.64 -1.47
N LEU A 110 14.68 12.65 -1.99
CA LEU A 110 15.12 11.25 -1.97
C LEU A 110 16.38 11.03 -2.80
N LEU A 111 16.53 11.75 -3.92
CA LEU A 111 17.78 11.72 -4.71
C LEU A 111 18.96 12.25 -3.89
N ASP A 112 18.76 13.33 -3.13
CA ASP A 112 19.76 13.91 -2.23
C ASP A 112 20.11 12.96 -1.09
N GLU A 113 19.13 12.21 -0.57
CA GLU A 113 19.38 11.12 0.41
C GLU A 113 20.02 9.87 -0.21
N GLY A 114 20.39 9.88 -1.49
CA GLY A 114 21.06 8.77 -2.18
C GLY A 114 20.14 7.69 -2.72
N ILE A 115 18.83 7.86 -2.63
CA ILE A 115 17.84 6.94 -3.23
C ILE A 115 17.83 7.13 -4.75
N ARG A 116 17.61 6.05 -5.48
CA ARG A 116 17.47 6.05 -6.94
C ARG A 116 16.19 5.35 -7.34
N PHE A 117 15.64 5.74 -8.48
CA PHE A 117 14.44 5.15 -9.06
C PHE A 117 14.74 4.30 -10.28
N MET A 118 13.87 3.35 -10.57
CA MET A 118 13.89 2.59 -11.82
C MET A 118 13.74 3.54 -13.02
N PRO A 119 14.32 3.19 -14.20
CA PRO A 119 14.35 4.08 -15.36
C PRO A 119 13.04 4.12 -16.15
N ALA A 120 11.93 3.68 -15.56
CA ALA A 120 10.61 3.68 -16.19
C ALA A 120 9.51 4.04 -15.20
N VAL A 121 8.53 4.80 -15.68
CA VAL A 121 7.32 5.14 -14.94
C VAL A 121 6.20 4.19 -15.37
N ASN A 122 5.54 3.55 -14.41
CA ASN A 122 4.42 2.65 -14.67
C ASN A 122 3.08 3.42 -14.62
N TRP A 123 2.07 2.83 -15.25
CA TRP A 123 0.74 3.41 -15.30
C TRP A 123 -0.26 2.49 -14.61
N VAL A 124 -0.63 2.82 -13.39
CA VAL A 124 -1.57 2.07 -12.53
C VAL A 124 -2.79 2.92 -12.19
N GLU A 125 -3.87 2.28 -11.73
CA GLU A 125 -5.13 2.93 -11.34
C GLU A 125 -5.65 3.89 -12.43
N ARG A 126 -5.84 3.35 -13.65
CA ARG A 126 -6.27 4.12 -14.82
C ARG A 126 -7.76 4.51 -14.79
N GLY A 127 -8.51 3.95 -13.81
CA GLY A 127 -9.95 4.03 -13.77
C GLY A 127 -10.63 3.06 -14.74
N ARG A 128 -11.83 2.59 -14.41
CA ARG A 128 -12.58 1.63 -15.23
C ARG A 128 -13.03 2.25 -16.55
N LEU A 129 -13.36 3.53 -16.53
CA LEU A 129 -13.84 4.32 -17.67
C LEU A 129 -12.87 5.47 -18.03
N GLY A 130 -11.59 5.35 -17.64
CA GLY A 130 -10.60 6.42 -17.82
C GLY A 130 -10.74 7.54 -16.78
N ASP A 131 -11.36 7.24 -15.64
CA ASP A 131 -11.63 8.16 -14.54
C ASP A 131 -10.55 8.17 -13.46
N GLY A 132 -9.50 7.36 -13.60
CA GLY A 132 -8.34 7.30 -12.71
C GLY A 132 -7.16 8.15 -13.17
N ASN A 133 -5.94 7.62 -13.00
CA ASN A 133 -4.71 8.25 -13.50
C ASN A 133 -4.76 8.42 -15.02
N SER A 134 -4.87 9.64 -15.48
CA SER A 134 -4.85 9.96 -16.92
C SER A 134 -3.45 9.82 -17.53
N LEU A 135 -2.40 9.85 -16.69
CA LEU A 135 -1.00 9.77 -17.06
C LEU A 135 -0.20 8.82 -16.17
N PRO A 136 0.92 8.24 -16.67
CA PRO A 136 1.80 7.42 -15.84
C PRO A 136 2.50 8.24 -14.76
N ARG A 137 2.38 7.80 -13.46
CA ARG A 137 2.97 8.48 -12.29
C ARG A 137 3.73 7.56 -11.37
N TYR A 138 3.61 6.24 -11.54
CA TYR A 138 4.14 5.28 -10.56
C TYR A 138 5.62 5.02 -10.79
N HIS A 139 6.46 5.62 -9.93
CA HIS A 139 7.91 5.45 -9.88
C HIS A 139 8.26 4.35 -8.88
N ILE A 140 9.27 3.54 -9.19
CA ILE A 140 9.70 2.43 -8.35
C ILE A 140 11.09 2.74 -7.81
N VAL A 141 11.26 2.68 -6.49
CA VAL A 141 12.56 2.79 -5.82
C VAL A 141 13.46 1.61 -6.21
N TRP A 142 14.66 1.90 -6.69
CA TRP A 142 15.67 0.90 -6.98
C TRP A 142 16.30 0.38 -5.68
N GLY A 143 16.03 -0.86 -5.36
CA GLY A 143 16.32 -1.49 -4.07
C GLY A 143 15.08 -1.72 -3.21
N THR A 144 13.88 -1.42 -3.75
CA THR A 144 12.59 -1.43 -3.06
C THR A 144 12.53 -0.43 -1.89
N SER A 145 11.43 -0.36 -1.18
CA SER A 145 11.32 0.46 0.03
C SER A 145 12.23 0.00 1.16
N ARG A 146 12.76 -1.24 1.10
CA ARG A 146 13.80 -1.70 2.02
C ARG A 146 15.05 -0.84 1.93
N GLN A 147 15.51 -0.48 0.72
CA GLN A 147 16.65 0.42 0.53
C GLN A 147 16.36 1.81 1.09
N LEU A 148 15.14 2.31 0.93
CA LEU A 148 14.72 3.59 1.52
C LEU A 148 14.87 3.57 3.04
N VAL A 149 14.35 2.53 3.71
CA VAL A 149 14.44 2.39 5.18
C VAL A 149 15.89 2.29 5.64
N LEU A 150 16.72 1.48 4.97
CA LEU A 150 18.15 1.35 5.31
C LEU A 150 18.90 2.69 5.17
N GLN A 151 18.69 3.40 4.07
CA GLN A 151 19.33 4.70 3.82
C GLN A 151 18.92 5.76 4.85
N LEU A 152 17.63 5.80 5.21
CA LEU A 152 17.15 6.74 6.24
C LEU A 152 17.64 6.35 7.65
N THR A 153 17.76 5.06 7.95
CA THR A 153 18.38 4.60 9.20
C THR A 153 19.82 5.09 9.32
N ASP A 154 20.59 4.99 8.24
CA ASP A 154 21.97 5.50 8.22
C ASP A 154 22.01 7.04 8.27
N ALA A 155 21.05 7.72 7.65
CA ALA A 155 20.92 9.18 7.74
C ALA A 155 20.62 9.63 9.18
N LEU A 156 19.73 8.92 9.90
CA LEU A 156 19.44 9.17 11.31
C LEU A 156 20.69 9.04 12.18
N ARG A 157 21.46 7.95 12.00
CA ARG A 157 22.72 7.74 12.74
C ARG A 157 23.73 8.85 12.48
N ARG A 158 23.85 9.31 11.23
CA ARG A 158 24.74 10.44 10.90
C ARG A 158 24.26 11.77 11.49
N ALA A 159 22.94 11.99 11.53
CA ALA A 159 22.36 13.21 12.09
C ALA A 159 22.49 13.29 13.62
N ASP A 160 22.65 12.14 14.28
CA ASP A 160 22.84 12.02 15.74
C ASP A 160 24.30 12.26 16.21
N ALA A 161 25.10 13.02 15.45
CA ALA A 161 26.50 13.30 15.82
C ALA A 161 26.67 13.99 17.19
N GLY A 162 25.60 14.48 17.80
CA GLY A 162 25.59 15.15 19.11
C GLY A 162 24.88 14.37 20.23
N GLY A 163 24.47 13.11 20.01
CA GLY A 163 23.73 12.32 21.02
C GLY A 163 22.34 12.86 21.35
N LYS A 164 21.71 13.52 20.37
CA LYS A 164 20.36 14.11 20.53
C LYS A 164 19.22 13.15 20.18
N LEU A 165 19.53 11.94 19.73
CA LEU A 165 18.56 10.90 19.39
C LEU A 165 18.53 9.80 20.45
N LYS A 166 17.38 9.61 21.09
CA LYS A 166 17.11 8.44 21.91
C LYS A 166 16.18 7.51 21.16
N LEU A 167 16.61 6.27 20.87
CA LEU A 167 15.80 5.22 20.25
C LEU A 167 15.32 4.24 21.32
N LEU A 168 14.00 4.03 21.41
CA LEU A 168 13.38 3.06 22.31
C LEU A 168 12.63 2.03 21.47
N HIS A 169 13.19 0.83 21.37
CA HIS A 169 12.54 -0.32 20.72
C HIS A 169 11.82 -1.19 21.75
N GLY A 170 10.81 -1.94 21.30
CA GLY A 170 10.04 -2.83 22.17
C GLY A 170 9.17 -2.09 23.19
N HIS A 171 8.88 -0.81 22.94
CA HIS A 171 8.09 0.00 23.85
C HIS A 171 6.76 0.38 23.21
N ARG A 172 5.66 -0.06 23.80
CA ARG A 172 4.30 0.28 23.38
C ARG A 172 3.81 1.51 24.13
N VAL A 173 3.55 2.60 23.41
CA VAL A 173 2.85 3.75 24.00
C VAL A 173 1.40 3.37 24.25
N VAL A 174 0.95 3.60 25.48
CA VAL A 174 -0.38 3.18 25.97
C VAL A 174 -1.32 4.35 26.21
N SER A 175 -0.79 5.55 26.47
CA SER A 175 -1.57 6.78 26.60
C SER A 175 -0.70 8.02 26.39
N LEU A 176 -1.36 9.14 26.09
CA LEU A 176 -0.74 10.46 26.04
C LEU A 176 -0.85 11.17 27.40
N GLU A 177 0.03 12.12 27.66
CA GLU A 177 0.01 12.97 28.84
C GLU A 177 -0.39 14.40 28.46
N ARG A 178 -1.26 15.02 29.29
CA ARG A 178 -1.70 16.41 29.11
C ARG A 178 -1.47 17.22 30.37
N SER A 179 -0.89 18.38 30.22
CA SER A 179 -0.73 19.36 31.30
C SER A 179 -1.08 20.77 30.81
N SER A 180 -1.83 21.52 31.57
CA SER A 180 -2.24 22.90 31.26
C SER A 180 -2.84 23.06 29.84
N GLY A 181 -3.67 22.09 29.42
CA GLY A 181 -4.32 22.12 28.10
C GLY A 181 -3.46 21.67 26.92
N ARG A 182 -2.18 21.37 27.14
CA ARG A 182 -1.21 20.94 26.11
C ARG A 182 -0.85 19.48 26.27
N VAL A 183 -0.71 18.75 25.17
CA VAL A 183 -0.07 17.43 25.16
C VAL A 183 1.43 17.62 25.39
N CYS A 184 1.97 16.93 26.41
CA CYS A 184 3.34 17.16 26.90
C CYS A 184 4.14 15.87 27.11
N GLY A 185 3.63 14.73 26.65
CA GLY A 185 4.30 13.44 26.78
C GLY A 185 3.40 12.26 26.51
N ALA A 186 3.90 11.09 26.93
CA ALA A 186 3.18 9.83 26.80
C ALA A 186 3.68 8.82 27.86
N HIS A 187 2.86 7.83 28.16
CA HIS A 187 3.25 6.65 28.93
C HIS A 187 3.49 5.48 28.00
N ALA A 188 4.57 4.77 28.18
CA ALA A 188 4.93 3.59 27.40
C ALA A 188 5.21 2.39 28.31
N VAL A 189 5.01 1.19 27.77
CA VAL A 189 5.30 -0.09 28.43
C VAL A 189 6.37 -0.80 27.61
N ASP A 190 7.44 -1.22 28.28
CA ASP A 190 8.40 -2.16 27.70
C ASP A 190 7.71 -3.53 27.54
N GLU A 191 7.59 -4.02 26.32
CA GLU A 191 6.86 -5.26 26.01
C GLU A 191 7.58 -6.53 26.53
N THR A 192 8.86 -6.42 26.88
CA THR A 192 9.63 -7.55 27.42
C THR A 192 9.52 -7.64 28.95
N SER A 193 9.67 -6.51 29.63
CA SER A 193 9.71 -6.47 31.10
C SER A 193 8.38 -6.09 31.75
N GLY A 194 7.44 -5.50 30.99
CA GLY A 194 6.20 -4.94 31.49
C GLY A 194 6.37 -3.62 32.27
N VAL A 195 7.60 -3.09 32.35
CA VAL A 195 7.89 -1.85 33.08
C VAL A 195 7.27 -0.66 32.34
N GLN A 196 6.56 0.17 33.10
CA GLN A 196 6.03 1.43 32.59
C GLN A 196 7.06 2.54 32.73
N ILE A 197 7.16 3.37 31.68
CA ILE A 197 8.01 4.56 31.63
C ILE A 197 7.21 5.77 31.18
N GLU A 198 7.59 6.92 31.71
CA GLU A 198 7.08 8.23 31.31
C GLU A 198 8.03 8.89 30.30
N LEU A 199 7.47 9.40 29.21
CA LEU A 199 8.19 10.08 28.13
C LEU A 199 7.67 11.52 28.03
N ARG A 200 8.50 12.52 28.38
CA ARG A 200 8.11 13.94 28.41
C ARG A 200 8.74 14.72 27.27
N ALA A 201 7.91 15.44 26.51
CA ALA A 201 8.32 16.35 25.46
C ALA A 201 7.25 17.43 25.23
N PRO A 202 7.62 18.69 24.93
CA PRO A 202 6.66 19.75 24.63
C PRO A 202 5.91 19.52 23.30
N ASN A 203 6.43 18.64 22.44
CA ASN A 203 5.81 18.29 21.18
C ASN A 203 5.77 16.77 20.99
N VAL A 204 4.60 16.23 20.72
CA VAL A 204 4.36 14.81 20.49
C VAL A 204 3.88 14.60 19.06
N VAL A 205 4.58 13.75 18.31
CA VAL A 205 4.26 13.43 16.91
C VAL A 205 3.80 11.98 16.82
N LEU A 206 2.56 11.78 16.44
CA LEU A 206 1.95 10.48 16.22
C LEU A 206 2.31 9.97 14.82
N ALA A 207 3.03 8.84 14.76
CA ALA A 207 3.47 8.17 13.52
C ALA A 207 3.24 6.66 13.57
N MET A 208 2.28 6.20 14.38
CA MET A 208 2.06 4.81 14.75
C MET A 208 1.34 3.95 13.69
N GLY A 209 1.10 4.47 12.48
CA GLY A 209 0.40 3.75 11.41
C GLY A 209 -1.11 3.94 11.46
N GLY A 210 -1.84 3.11 10.69
CA GLY A 210 -3.29 3.27 10.50
C GLY A 210 -4.15 2.70 11.63
N ILE A 211 -5.45 2.92 11.51
CA ILE A 211 -6.47 2.42 12.46
C ILE A 211 -6.73 0.93 12.23
N ASN A 212 -6.80 0.49 10.96
CA ASN A 212 -7.30 -0.82 10.55
C ASN A 212 -6.16 -1.83 10.32
N GLY A 213 -5.25 -1.96 11.28
CA GLY A 213 -4.12 -2.89 11.18
C GLY A 213 -4.47 -4.33 11.50
N GLY A 214 -5.39 -4.56 12.42
CA GLY A 214 -5.92 -5.86 12.78
C GLY A 214 -7.20 -6.23 12.01
N HIS A 215 -7.61 -7.50 12.11
CA HIS A 215 -8.87 -7.95 11.51
C HIS A 215 -10.10 -7.40 12.26
N ASP A 216 -10.01 -7.26 13.58
CA ASP A 216 -11.12 -6.80 14.41
C ASP A 216 -11.41 -5.31 14.15
N GLU A 217 -10.38 -4.47 14.11
CA GLU A 217 -10.50 -3.05 13.76
C GLU A 217 -10.99 -2.87 12.33
N CYS A 218 -10.46 -3.67 11.39
CA CYS A 218 -10.91 -3.65 10.01
C CYS A 218 -12.39 -4.02 9.89
N ARG A 219 -12.87 -5.02 10.65
CA ARG A 219 -14.28 -5.41 10.69
C ARG A 219 -15.16 -4.35 11.36
N ALA A 220 -14.71 -3.81 12.48
CA ALA A 220 -15.44 -2.78 13.23
C ALA A 220 -15.65 -1.50 12.39
N ASN A 221 -14.69 -1.15 11.56
CA ASN A 221 -14.73 0.02 10.68
C ASN A 221 -15.17 -0.30 9.25
N TRP A 222 -15.60 -1.55 8.96
CA TRP A 222 -16.01 -1.91 7.61
C TRP A 222 -17.21 -1.07 7.18
N PRO A 223 -17.21 -0.48 5.97
CA PRO A 223 -18.26 0.43 5.56
C PRO A 223 -19.64 -0.21 5.55
N ALA A 224 -20.61 0.43 6.19
CA ALA A 224 -21.99 -0.02 6.19
C ALA A 224 -22.54 -0.15 4.75
N GLY A 225 -23.25 -1.23 4.48
CA GLY A 225 -23.83 -1.52 3.16
C GLY A 225 -22.83 -2.10 2.14
N ARG A 226 -21.56 -2.28 2.49
CA ARG A 226 -20.62 -3.04 1.66
C ARG A 226 -20.57 -4.49 2.14
N PRO A 227 -20.63 -5.49 1.24
CA PRO A 227 -20.42 -6.88 1.58
C PRO A 227 -19.06 -7.05 2.27
N MET A 228 -19.05 -7.72 3.42
CA MET A 228 -17.84 -8.01 4.15
C MET A 228 -17.48 -9.49 3.97
N PRO A 229 -16.28 -9.83 3.48
CA PRO A 229 -15.88 -11.23 3.33
C PRO A 229 -15.86 -11.94 4.69
N ALA A 230 -16.33 -13.19 4.72
CA ALA A 230 -16.30 -14.01 5.93
C ALA A 230 -14.85 -14.22 6.44
N LYS A 231 -13.87 -14.24 5.53
CA LYS A 231 -12.45 -14.37 5.83
C LYS A 231 -11.63 -13.37 4.99
N MET A 232 -10.66 -12.74 5.63
CA MET A 232 -9.67 -11.86 5.00
C MET A 232 -8.27 -12.25 5.47
N LEU A 233 -7.27 -11.96 4.65
CA LEU A 233 -5.87 -12.05 5.06
C LEU A 233 -5.41 -10.70 5.61
N ASN A 234 -4.42 -10.71 6.49
CA ASN A 234 -3.83 -9.50 7.03
C ASN A 234 -2.50 -9.18 6.33
N GLY A 235 -2.50 -8.14 5.52
CA GLY A 235 -1.30 -7.57 4.89
C GLY A 235 -0.84 -6.28 5.57
N ALA A 236 -1.56 -5.80 6.60
CA ALA A 236 -1.23 -4.63 7.39
C ALA A 236 -0.22 -4.95 8.51
N HIS A 237 0.22 -3.90 9.23
CA HIS A 237 1.06 -4.09 10.40
C HIS A 237 0.19 -4.48 11.61
N PRO A 238 0.46 -5.60 12.30
CA PRO A 238 -0.41 -6.12 13.36
C PRO A 238 -0.51 -5.19 14.58
N PHE A 239 0.41 -4.23 14.72
CA PHE A 239 0.43 -3.28 15.84
C PHE A 239 -0.34 -1.97 15.55
N ALA A 240 -0.85 -1.77 14.36
CA ALA A 240 -1.68 -0.61 14.00
C ALA A 240 -3.12 -0.86 14.46
N ASP A 241 -3.36 -0.73 15.77
CA ASP A 241 -4.59 -1.12 16.48
C ASP A 241 -5.57 0.06 16.72
N GLY A 242 -5.29 1.23 16.17
CA GLY A 242 -6.16 2.41 16.32
C GLY A 242 -6.25 3.01 17.73
N ARG A 243 -5.62 2.40 18.74
CA ARG A 243 -5.77 2.80 20.16
C ARG A 243 -5.54 4.30 20.39
N LEU A 244 -4.40 4.83 19.96
CA LEU A 244 -4.09 6.25 20.16
C LEU A 244 -4.99 7.18 19.30
N HIS A 245 -5.52 6.70 18.18
CA HIS A 245 -6.52 7.48 17.43
C HIS A 245 -7.79 7.66 18.26
N HIS A 246 -8.29 6.57 18.84
CA HIS A 246 -9.49 6.60 19.68
C HIS A 246 -9.26 7.39 20.97
N GLU A 247 -8.07 7.32 21.57
CA GLU A 247 -7.71 8.12 22.73
C GLU A 247 -7.72 9.61 22.39
N VAL A 248 -7.11 9.99 21.26
CA VAL A 248 -7.08 11.40 20.82
C VAL A 248 -8.51 11.90 20.53
N ALA A 249 -9.35 11.10 19.91
CA ALA A 249 -10.74 11.48 19.67
C ALA A 249 -11.55 11.58 20.97
N GLY A 250 -11.44 10.60 21.87
CA GLY A 250 -12.26 10.53 23.09
C GLY A 250 -11.79 11.45 24.21
N SER A 251 -10.47 11.65 24.36
CA SER A 251 -9.89 12.35 25.52
C SER A 251 -9.34 13.74 25.19
N TYR A 252 -9.00 13.99 23.93
CA TYR A 252 -8.37 15.25 23.51
C TYR A 252 -9.20 16.06 22.52
N GLY A 253 -10.36 15.51 22.07
CA GLY A 253 -11.28 16.18 21.16
C GLY A 253 -10.84 16.16 19.69
N GLY A 254 -9.82 15.38 19.34
CA GLY A 254 -9.37 15.24 17.95
C GLY A 254 -10.40 14.54 17.07
N GLN A 255 -10.35 14.77 15.77
CA GLN A 255 -11.28 14.18 14.83
C GLN A 255 -10.66 12.98 14.09
N ILE A 256 -11.35 11.83 14.06
CA ILE A 256 -11.08 10.73 13.14
C ILE A 256 -11.96 10.92 11.91
N VAL A 257 -11.36 10.91 10.73
CA VAL A 257 -12.05 11.07 9.44
C VAL A 257 -11.84 9.83 8.59
N GLY A 258 -12.88 9.38 7.91
CA GLY A 258 -12.80 8.27 6.96
C GLY A 258 -12.35 6.94 7.58
N ALA A 259 -12.70 6.63 8.83
CA ALA A 259 -12.29 5.39 9.51
C ALA A 259 -12.64 4.12 8.71
N GLY A 260 -13.73 4.13 7.95
CA GLY A 260 -14.15 3.04 7.08
C GLY A 260 -13.47 3.04 5.70
N GLU A 261 -12.68 4.03 5.36
CA GLU A 261 -11.99 4.07 4.08
C GLU A 261 -10.66 3.32 4.18
N MET A 262 -10.55 2.27 3.36
CA MET A 262 -9.44 1.32 3.41
C MET A 262 -8.90 1.03 2.01
N TRP A 263 -7.58 0.85 1.91
CA TRP A 263 -6.92 0.37 0.71
C TRP A 263 -6.53 -1.09 0.90
N ASN A 264 -7.41 -1.98 0.43
CA ASN A 264 -7.23 -3.42 0.45
C ASN A 264 -6.77 -3.93 -0.92
N TYR A 265 -6.36 -5.19 -1.00
CA TYR A 265 -6.04 -5.85 -2.26
C TYR A 265 -6.98 -7.03 -2.50
N ALA A 266 -7.48 -7.13 -3.72
CA ALA A 266 -8.48 -8.11 -4.12
C ALA A 266 -7.92 -9.55 -4.24
N ALA A 267 -6.59 -9.69 -4.32
CA ALA A 267 -5.93 -10.98 -4.48
C ALA A 267 -4.72 -11.11 -3.55
N GLY A 268 -4.78 -12.08 -2.68
CA GLY A 268 -3.69 -12.51 -1.82
C GLY A 268 -3.85 -13.98 -1.48
N PHE A 269 -2.82 -14.55 -0.91
CA PHE A 269 -2.83 -15.92 -0.35
C PHE A 269 -2.05 -15.94 0.96
N PRO A 270 -2.25 -16.98 1.83
CA PRO A 270 -1.52 -17.09 3.07
C PRO A 270 -0.01 -17.04 2.84
N HIS A 271 0.70 -16.28 3.68
CA HIS A 271 2.15 -16.18 3.57
C HIS A 271 2.79 -17.55 3.87
N PRO A 272 3.64 -18.12 2.99
CA PRO A 272 4.28 -19.41 3.24
C PRO A 272 5.12 -19.44 4.52
N PHE A 273 5.67 -18.28 4.90
CA PHE A 273 6.48 -18.08 6.12
C PHE A 273 5.90 -16.91 6.91
N PRO A 274 4.76 -17.08 7.62
CA PRO A 274 4.04 -15.97 8.24
C PRO A 274 4.86 -15.33 9.37
N HIS A 275 4.84 -14.00 9.43
CA HIS A 275 5.47 -13.23 10.51
C HIS A 275 4.52 -13.00 11.68
N PHE A 276 3.22 -13.24 11.50
CA PHE A 276 2.15 -13.12 12.49
C PHE A 276 0.91 -13.90 12.00
N ASP A 277 -0.03 -14.16 12.88
CA ASP A 277 -1.24 -14.92 12.56
C ASP A 277 -2.11 -14.20 11.50
N GLY A 278 -2.57 -14.98 10.51
CA GLY A 278 -3.36 -14.46 9.40
C GLY A 278 -2.56 -13.67 8.36
N HIS A 279 -1.21 -13.67 8.46
CA HIS A 279 -0.37 -12.95 7.49
C HIS A 279 -0.60 -13.43 6.06
N GLY A 280 -0.93 -12.49 5.19
CA GLY A 280 -1.17 -12.69 3.78
C GLY A 280 -0.16 -11.97 2.88
N LEU A 281 0.18 -12.62 1.78
CA LEU A 281 0.91 -12.00 0.68
C LEU A 281 -0.07 -11.43 -0.34
N SER A 282 0.02 -10.14 -0.61
CA SER A 282 -0.75 -9.52 -1.71
C SER A 282 -0.08 -9.83 -3.04
N THR A 283 -0.84 -10.37 -3.98
CA THR A 283 -0.38 -10.52 -5.36
C THR A 283 -0.77 -9.31 -6.19
N ILE A 284 -0.01 -9.09 -7.27
CA ILE A 284 -0.47 -8.25 -8.37
C ILE A 284 -1.16 -9.20 -9.34
N PRO A 285 -2.50 -9.19 -9.44
CA PRO A 285 -3.23 -10.11 -10.29
C PRO A 285 -2.78 -10.01 -11.74
N CYS A 286 -2.66 -11.16 -12.43
CA CYS A 286 -2.32 -11.16 -13.85
C CYS A 286 -3.46 -10.58 -14.68
N LYS A 287 -3.20 -9.56 -15.51
CA LYS A 287 -4.23 -8.96 -16.39
C LYS A 287 -4.82 -9.97 -17.36
N SER A 288 -3.99 -10.94 -17.77
CA SER A 288 -4.35 -11.97 -18.75
C SER A 288 -4.93 -13.24 -18.11
N ALA A 289 -5.04 -13.33 -16.79
CA ALA A 289 -5.73 -14.43 -16.10
C ALA A 289 -7.24 -14.25 -16.17
N LEU A 290 -7.99 -15.36 -16.25
CA LEU A 290 -9.43 -15.32 -15.99
C LEU A 290 -9.66 -15.27 -14.47
N TRP A 291 -10.51 -14.36 -14.04
CA TRP A 291 -10.91 -14.28 -12.64
C TRP A 291 -12.24 -15.01 -12.48
N LEU A 292 -12.20 -16.10 -11.69
CA LEU A 292 -13.31 -17.03 -11.54
C LEU A 292 -13.87 -17.00 -10.11
N ASP A 293 -15.16 -17.29 -10.00
CA ASP A 293 -15.84 -17.58 -8.74
C ASP A 293 -15.47 -18.97 -8.19
N HIS A 294 -16.06 -19.35 -7.08
CA HIS A 294 -15.83 -20.66 -6.44
C HIS A 294 -16.31 -21.85 -7.28
N ARG A 295 -17.15 -21.63 -8.29
CA ARG A 295 -17.68 -22.67 -9.20
C ARG A 295 -16.87 -22.79 -10.49
N GLY A 296 -15.79 -22.02 -10.64
CA GLY A 296 -14.99 -22.00 -11.85
C GLY A 296 -15.60 -21.21 -13.01
N GLN A 297 -16.61 -20.36 -12.73
CA GLN A 297 -17.22 -19.48 -13.71
C GLN A 297 -16.53 -18.12 -13.68
N ARG A 298 -16.37 -17.49 -14.84
CA ARG A 298 -15.79 -16.15 -14.94
C ARG A 298 -16.68 -15.13 -14.24
N ILE A 299 -16.11 -14.37 -13.31
CA ILE A 299 -16.81 -13.29 -12.62
C ILE A 299 -17.14 -12.19 -13.65
N GLY A 300 -18.41 -11.81 -13.69
CA GLY A 300 -18.93 -10.88 -14.68
C GLY A 300 -20.23 -10.19 -14.23
N PRO A 301 -20.95 -9.48 -15.18
CA PRO A 301 -20.66 -9.36 -16.61
C PRO A 301 -19.38 -8.56 -16.95
N GLU A 302 -18.98 -7.56 -16.14
CA GLU A 302 -17.72 -6.85 -16.29
C GLU A 302 -16.57 -7.68 -15.70
N PRO A 303 -15.54 -8.06 -16.49
CA PRO A 303 -14.45 -8.88 -16.03
C PRO A 303 -13.52 -8.11 -15.08
N LEU A 304 -12.99 -8.79 -14.07
CA LEU A 304 -12.03 -8.23 -13.14
C LEU A 304 -10.65 -8.14 -13.80
N VAL A 305 -10.10 -6.93 -13.90
CA VAL A 305 -8.78 -6.68 -14.51
C VAL A 305 -8.00 -5.68 -13.64
N THR A 306 -6.81 -6.09 -13.19
CA THR A 306 -5.96 -5.25 -12.34
C THR A 306 -5.38 -4.04 -13.07
N GLY A 307 -5.05 -2.98 -12.31
CA GLY A 307 -4.40 -1.76 -12.78
C GLY A 307 -5.36 -0.69 -13.29
N PHE A 308 -6.64 -0.89 -13.09
CA PHE A 308 -7.70 0.07 -13.45
C PHE A 308 -8.40 0.64 -12.22
N ASP A 309 -8.98 -0.17 -11.35
CA ASP A 309 -9.64 0.28 -10.11
C ASP A 309 -9.54 -0.84 -9.05
N THR A 310 -8.54 -0.74 -8.19
CA THR A 310 -8.30 -1.73 -7.12
C THR A 310 -9.42 -1.73 -6.09
N HIS A 311 -10.02 -0.58 -5.78
CA HIS A 311 -11.13 -0.50 -4.85
C HIS A 311 -12.36 -1.25 -5.38
N TRP A 312 -12.70 -1.05 -6.65
CA TRP A 312 -13.80 -1.79 -7.30
C TRP A 312 -13.52 -3.29 -7.34
N LEU A 313 -12.29 -3.72 -7.64
CA LEU A 313 -11.92 -5.14 -7.58
C LEU A 313 -12.18 -5.74 -6.18
N CYS A 314 -11.80 -5.02 -5.12
CA CYS A 314 -12.05 -5.46 -3.75
C CYS A 314 -13.56 -5.59 -3.45
N GLN A 315 -14.38 -4.66 -3.93
CA GLN A 315 -15.83 -4.75 -3.79
C GLN A 315 -16.38 -5.99 -4.49
N ARG A 316 -16.00 -6.22 -5.75
CA ARG A 316 -16.47 -7.37 -6.53
C ARG A 316 -16.05 -8.72 -5.94
N VAL A 317 -14.84 -8.80 -5.36
CA VAL A 317 -14.38 -10.00 -4.66
C VAL A 317 -15.14 -10.20 -3.35
N ALA A 318 -15.42 -9.13 -2.61
CA ALA A 318 -16.16 -9.20 -1.36
C ALA A 318 -17.65 -9.60 -1.54
N GLU A 319 -18.22 -9.37 -2.73
CA GLU A 319 -19.60 -9.75 -3.10
C GLU A 319 -19.74 -11.26 -3.43
N GLN A 320 -18.64 -12.02 -3.51
CA GLN A 320 -18.72 -13.43 -3.85
C GLN A 320 -19.26 -14.28 -2.70
N ASP A 321 -19.95 -15.37 -3.01
CA ASP A 321 -20.55 -16.31 -2.04
C ASP A 321 -19.50 -16.94 -1.11
N GLN A 322 -18.26 -17.09 -1.60
CA GLN A 322 -17.13 -17.65 -0.85
C GLN A 322 -16.07 -16.57 -0.59
N PRO A 323 -15.31 -16.66 0.52
CA PRO A 323 -14.27 -15.68 0.83
C PRO A 323 -13.01 -15.84 -0.02
N TRP A 324 -13.10 -16.55 -1.13
CA TRP A 324 -12.02 -16.70 -2.11
C TRP A 324 -12.56 -16.65 -3.54
N THR A 325 -11.68 -16.33 -4.43
CA THR A 325 -11.85 -16.39 -5.89
C THR A 325 -10.67 -17.12 -6.51
N TRP A 326 -10.72 -17.42 -7.79
CA TRP A 326 -9.64 -18.07 -8.49
C TRP A 326 -9.10 -17.20 -9.62
N GLN A 327 -7.78 -17.17 -9.79
CA GLN A 327 -7.16 -16.73 -11.02
C GLN A 327 -6.73 -17.93 -11.84
N LEU A 328 -7.32 -18.12 -13.01
CA LEU A 328 -6.96 -19.17 -13.95
C LEU A 328 -6.08 -18.59 -15.06
N LEU A 329 -4.91 -19.16 -15.23
CA LEU A 329 -3.92 -18.72 -16.21
C LEU A 329 -3.08 -19.92 -16.68
N ASN A 330 -2.18 -19.68 -17.60
CA ASN A 330 -1.18 -20.66 -18.02
C ASN A 330 0.24 -20.21 -17.64
N TRP A 331 1.21 -21.10 -17.77
CA TRP A 331 2.60 -20.83 -17.39
C TRP A 331 3.21 -19.62 -18.12
N ARG A 332 2.87 -19.42 -19.41
CA ARG A 332 3.32 -18.25 -20.17
C ARG A 332 2.85 -16.93 -19.56
N ILE A 333 1.60 -16.88 -19.10
CA ILE A 333 1.05 -15.70 -18.44
C ILE A 333 1.71 -15.51 -17.09
N ALA A 334 1.81 -16.59 -16.29
CA ALA A 334 2.43 -16.52 -14.97
C ALA A 334 3.89 -16.03 -15.06
N ALA A 335 4.70 -16.60 -15.94
CA ALA A 335 6.09 -16.21 -16.08
C ALA A 335 6.26 -14.72 -16.46
N LYS A 336 5.30 -14.15 -17.20
CA LYS A 336 5.37 -12.77 -17.69
C LYS A 336 4.73 -11.75 -16.76
N GLU A 337 3.62 -12.09 -16.11
CA GLU A 337 2.77 -11.13 -15.40
C GLU A 337 2.68 -11.35 -13.90
N PHE A 338 2.88 -12.58 -13.41
CA PHE A 338 2.73 -12.87 -12.00
C PHE A 338 3.79 -12.13 -11.17
N ALA A 339 3.30 -11.41 -10.17
CA ALA A 339 4.15 -10.70 -9.23
C ALA A 339 3.51 -10.70 -7.84
N ILE A 340 4.36 -10.60 -6.83
CA ILE A 340 3.96 -10.45 -5.42
C ILE A 340 4.34 -9.04 -5.00
N SER A 341 3.44 -8.37 -4.28
CA SER A 341 3.73 -7.06 -3.70
C SER A 341 4.76 -7.20 -2.57
N GLY A 342 5.64 -6.22 -2.44
CA GLY A 342 6.61 -6.18 -1.34
C GLY A 342 8.05 -6.44 -1.76
N ALA A 343 8.97 -6.20 -0.82
CA ALA A 343 10.42 -6.31 -1.04
C ALA A 343 10.92 -7.76 -1.07
N GLU A 344 10.25 -8.64 -0.32
CA GLU A 344 10.71 -10.00 -0.06
C GLU A 344 10.82 -10.85 -1.34
N HIS A 345 9.78 -10.85 -2.15
CA HIS A 345 9.67 -11.65 -3.37
C HIS A 345 10.21 -10.94 -4.63
N ASN A 346 10.63 -9.67 -4.50
CA ASN A 346 11.22 -8.88 -5.59
C ASN A 346 12.74 -8.77 -5.46
N GLN A 347 13.42 -9.90 -5.24
CA GLN A 347 14.85 -9.98 -4.95
C GLN A 347 15.72 -9.24 -5.96
N ARG A 348 15.44 -9.32 -7.27
CA ARG A 348 16.25 -8.67 -8.31
C ARG A 348 16.26 -7.15 -8.19
N ILE A 349 15.09 -6.56 -7.85
CA ILE A 349 14.96 -5.12 -7.60
C ILE A 349 15.54 -4.79 -6.22
N ARG A 350 15.21 -5.57 -5.19
CA ARG A 350 15.67 -5.38 -3.81
C ARG A 350 17.21 -5.37 -3.71
N ASP A 351 17.84 -6.34 -4.34
CA ASP A 351 19.29 -6.55 -4.28
C ASP A 351 20.02 -5.83 -5.44
N ARG A 352 19.30 -4.99 -6.19
CA ARG A 352 19.79 -4.12 -7.28
C ARG A 352 20.53 -4.88 -8.39
N GLN A 353 20.04 -6.06 -8.75
CA GLN A 353 20.59 -6.95 -9.78
C GLN A 353 19.98 -6.60 -11.16
N PHE A 354 20.38 -5.47 -11.74
CA PHE A 354 19.75 -4.93 -12.95
C PHE A 354 19.75 -5.89 -14.15
N GLY A 355 20.88 -6.57 -14.43
CA GLY A 355 20.96 -7.52 -15.54
C GLY A 355 19.98 -8.69 -15.40
N HIS A 356 19.88 -9.28 -14.21
CA HIS A 356 18.90 -10.33 -13.93
C HIS A 356 17.45 -9.82 -13.98
N PHE A 357 17.20 -8.62 -13.46
CA PHE A 357 15.88 -7.99 -13.56
C PHE A 357 15.47 -7.80 -15.01
N LEU A 358 16.37 -7.30 -15.87
CA LEU A 358 16.12 -7.12 -17.29
C LEU A 358 15.85 -8.45 -17.99
N PHE A 359 16.65 -9.47 -17.69
CA PHE A 359 16.46 -10.83 -18.22
C PHE A 359 15.07 -11.38 -17.83
N GLU A 360 14.71 -11.35 -16.54
CA GLU A 360 13.38 -11.81 -16.07
C GLU A 360 12.24 -10.98 -16.69
N THR A 361 12.44 -9.69 -16.95
CA THR A 361 11.45 -8.84 -17.64
C THR A 361 11.22 -9.24 -19.09
N LEU A 362 12.28 -9.57 -19.81
CA LEU A 362 12.21 -9.94 -21.24
C LEU A 362 11.75 -11.38 -21.45
N PHE A 363 12.29 -12.32 -20.69
CA PHE A 363 12.09 -13.75 -20.90
C PHE A 363 11.11 -14.41 -19.91
N GLY A 364 10.70 -13.69 -18.88
CA GLY A 364 9.77 -14.16 -17.85
C GLY A 364 10.46 -14.57 -16.54
N ASN A 365 9.74 -14.37 -15.43
CA ASN A 365 10.21 -14.71 -14.08
C ASN A 365 9.82 -16.14 -13.70
N HIS A 366 10.35 -17.11 -14.44
CA HIS A 366 10.12 -18.54 -14.19
C HIS A 366 10.56 -18.99 -12.79
N ARG A 367 11.55 -18.32 -12.22
CA ARG A 367 12.03 -18.61 -10.88
C ARG A 367 10.93 -18.38 -9.83
N LEU A 368 10.27 -17.21 -9.87
CA LEU A 368 9.19 -16.90 -8.94
C LEU A 368 8.01 -17.88 -9.09
N VAL A 369 7.62 -18.20 -10.33
CA VAL A 369 6.53 -19.15 -10.59
C VAL A 369 6.85 -20.53 -9.99
N ARG A 370 8.07 -21.06 -10.22
CA ARG A 370 8.50 -22.33 -9.63
C ARG A 370 8.61 -22.27 -8.11
N GLN A 371 9.01 -21.12 -7.56
CA GLN A 371 9.05 -20.93 -6.12
C GLN A 371 7.64 -21.05 -5.53
N MET A 372 6.67 -20.32 -6.08
CA MET A 372 5.29 -20.37 -5.59
C MET A 372 4.65 -21.74 -5.76
N GLN A 373 4.92 -22.44 -6.86
CA GLN A 373 4.46 -23.82 -7.05
C GLN A 373 4.94 -24.78 -5.94
N ARG A 374 6.14 -24.55 -5.39
CA ARG A 374 6.69 -25.41 -4.32
C ARG A 374 6.26 -24.98 -2.92
N GLU A 375 6.13 -23.67 -2.69
CA GLU A 375 6.02 -23.09 -1.34
C GLU A 375 4.58 -22.66 -0.99
N CYS A 376 3.71 -22.46 -2.00
CA CYS A 376 2.37 -21.94 -1.77
C CYS A 376 1.29 -23.01 -2.11
N PRO A 377 0.57 -23.54 -1.11
CA PRO A 377 -0.52 -24.49 -1.35
C PRO A 377 -1.65 -23.96 -2.22
N ASP A 378 -1.85 -22.65 -2.22
CA ASP A 378 -2.88 -21.95 -3.00
C ASP A 378 -2.50 -21.77 -4.48
N PHE A 379 -1.31 -22.20 -4.89
CA PHE A 379 -0.78 -22.09 -6.25
C PHE A 379 -0.75 -23.46 -6.92
N LEU A 380 -1.85 -23.83 -7.58
CA LEU A 380 -2.06 -25.15 -8.18
C LEU A 380 -1.60 -25.18 -9.64
N VAL A 381 -0.99 -26.29 -10.06
CA VAL A 381 -0.48 -26.49 -11.43
C VAL A 381 -0.91 -27.85 -11.94
N ASP A 382 -1.43 -27.90 -13.17
CA ASP A 382 -1.77 -29.15 -13.87
C ASP A 382 -1.67 -28.96 -15.39
N ASP A 383 -1.41 -30.06 -16.10
CA ASP A 383 -1.33 -30.06 -17.56
C ASP A 383 -2.71 -29.98 -18.23
N THR A 384 -3.77 -30.33 -17.50
CA THR A 384 -5.14 -30.36 -17.97
C THR A 384 -6.08 -29.52 -17.11
N LEU A 385 -7.14 -28.98 -17.70
CA LEU A 385 -8.18 -28.27 -16.94
C LEU A 385 -8.96 -29.22 -16.02
N ALA A 386 -9.15 -30.47 -16.41
CA ALA A 386 -9.82 -31.47 -15.57
C ALA A 386 -8.98 -31.81 -14.33
N GLY A 387 -7.67 -32.05 -14.49
CA GLY A 387 -6.76 -32.28 -13.37
C GLY A 387 -6.66 -31.05 -12.46
N LEU A 388 -6.67 -29.84 -13.04
CA LEU A 388 -6.68 -28.60 -12.28
C LEU A 388 -7.97 -28.44 -11.46
N ALA A 389 -9.15 -28.72 -12.04
CA ALA A 389 -10.45 -28.71 -11.34
C ALA A 389 -10.46 -29.68 -10.16
N ALA A 390 -9.90 -30.88 -10.33
CA ALA A 390 -9.77 -31.85 -9.23
C ALA A 390 -8.91 -31.31 -8.09
N LYS A 391 -7.77 -30.67 -8.38
CA LYS A 391 -6.90 -30.03 -7.39
C LYS A 391 -7.57 -28.84 -6.68
N MET A 392 -8.32 -28.03 -7.42
CA MET A 392 -9.08 -26.90 -6.86
C MET A 392 -10.14 -27.39 -5.86
N ASN A 393 -10.90 -28.43 -6.21
CA ASN A 393 -11.87 -29.05 -5.32
C ASN A 393 -11.21 -29.67 -4.09
N ALA A 394 -10.09 -30.38 -4.26
CA ALA A 394 -9.35 -30.96 -3.15
C ALA A 394 -8.85 -29.89 -2.17
N LEU A 395 -8.33 -28.75 -2.66
CA LEU A 395 -7.85 -27.67 -1.83
C LEU A 395 -8.97 -27.00 -1.01
N THR A 396 -10.18 -26.94 -1.55
CA THR A 396 -11.34 -26.33 -0.87
C THR A 396 -12.22 -27.35 -0.13
N CYS A 397 -11.88 -28.64 -0.19
CA CYS A 397 -12.68 -29.76 0.36
C CYS A 397 -14.13 -29.69 -0.17
N SER A 398 -14.31 -29.39 -1.45
CA SER A 398 -15.62 -29.24 -2.11
C SER A 398 -15.70 -30.01 -3.42
N HIS A 399 -16.85 -29.98 -4.06
CA HIS A 399 -17.12 -30.48 -5.41
C HIS A 399 -17.73 -29.38 -6.30
N ASP A 400 -17.51 -28.12 -5.95
CA ASP A 400 -18.17 -26.98 -6.59
C ASP A 400 -17.71 -26.75 -8.03
N ILE A 401 -16.47 -27.14 -8.35
CA ILE A 401 -15.90 -26.95 -9.68
C ILE A 401 -16.11 -28.21 -10.52
N ASP A 402 -17.03 -28.09 -11.46
CA ASP A 402 -17.23 -29.09 -12.50
C ASP A 402 -16.23 -28.88 -13.65
N ALA A 403 -15.52 -29.95 -14.03
CA ALA A 403 -14.47 -29.88 -15.03
C ALA A 403 -14.98 -29.49 -16.43
N ALA A 404 -16.19 -29.93 -16.81
CA ALA A 404 -16.78 -29.57 -18.11
C ALA A 404 -17.20 -28.10 -18.13
N ARG A 405 -17.72 -27.58 -17.01
CA ARG A 405 -18.05 -26.17 -16.86
C ARG A 405 -16.82 -25.29 -16.88
N LEU A 406 -15.74 -25.70 -16.22
CA LEU A 406 -14.45 -25.00 -16.27
C LEU A 406 -13.92 -24.97 -17.71
N GLN A 407 -13.98 -26.09 -18.43
CA GLN A 407 -13.60 -26.17 -19.85
C GLN A 407 -14.45 -25.22 -20.69
N ALA A 408 -15.77 -25.22 -20.53
CA ALA A 408 -16.68 -24.33 -21.27
C ALA A 408 -16.38 -22.85 -21.00
N THR A 409 -16.02 -22.48 -19.75
CA THR A 409 -15.60 -21.12 -19.38
C THR A 409 -14.35 -20.69 -20.16
N VAL A 410 -13.36 -21.58 -20.27
CA VAL A 410 -12.12 -21.29 -21.02
C VAL A 410 -12.39 -21.25 -22.52
N ASP A 411 -13.21 -22.18 -23.05
CA ASP A 411 -13.57 -22.20 -24.48
C ASP A 411 -14.30 -20.92 -24.90
N ALA A 412 -15.23 -20.44 -24.07
CA ALA A 412 -15.95 -19.20 -24.31
C ALA A 412 -15.01 -17.97 -24.34
N PHE A 413 -13.99 -17.93 -23.47
CA PHE A 413 -12.98 -16.89 -23.54
C PHE A 413 -12.11 -17.03 -24.77
N ASP A 414 -11.62 -18.23 -25.09
CA ASP A 414 -10.72 -18.49 -26.20
C ASP A 414 -11.42 -18.24 -27.56
N ALA A 415 -12.73 -18.45 -27.66
CA ALA A 415 -13.54 -18.16 -28.85
C ALA A 415 -13.47 -16.68 -29.29
N ASN A 416 -13.21 -15.73 -28.37
CA ASN A 416 -13.03 -14.31 -28.72
C ASN A 416 -11.87 -14.07 -29.69
N PHE A 417 -10.91 -14.97 -29.76
CA PHE A 417 -9.72 -14.83 -30.64
C PHE A 417 -9.97 -15.28 -32.07
N ALA A 418 -11.01 -16.09 -32.31
CA ALA A 418 -11.39 -16.53 -33.65
C ALA A 418 -11.91 -15.38 -34.52
N ALA A 419 -12.62 -14.42 -33.91
CA ALA A 419 -13.16 -13.23 -34.58
C ALA A 419 -12.10 -12.17 -34.92
N GLY A 420 -10.86 -12.33 -34.44
CA GLY A 420 -9.79 -11.34 -34.62
C GLY A 420 -9.93 -10.13 -33.66
N ARG A 421 -8.86 -9.34 -33.59
CA ARG A 421 -8.75 -8.23 -32.59
C ARG A 421 -9.76 -7.10 -32.82
N SER A 422 -10.13 -6.84 -34.06
CA SER A 422 -11.03 -5.73 -34.40
C SER A 422 -12.49 -6.00 -34.05
N LEU A 423 -12.87 -7.27 -33.93
CA LEU A 423 -14.26 -7.68 -33.68
C LEU A 423 -14.49 -8.21 -32.26
N THR A 424 -13.43 -8.26 -31.43
CA THR A 424 -13.61 -8.72 -30.04
C THR A 424 -14.38 -7.71 -29.20
N ASN A 425 -15.39 -8.20 -28.49
CA ASN A 425 -16.19 -7.42 -27.52
C ASN A 425 -15.85 -7.73 -26.07
N ASP A 426 -14.82 -8.51 -25.83
CA ASP A 426 -14.39 -8.84 -24.47
C ASP A 426 -13.64 -7.66 -23.82
N ASP A 427 -14.17 -7.14 -22.71
CA ASP A 427 -13.61 -5.98 -22.02
C ASP A 427 -12.23 -6.26 -21.41
N GLN A 428 -11.94 -7.50 -20.95
CA GLN A 428 -10.61 -7.84 -20.47
C GLN A 428 -9.58 -7.74 -21.58
N ILE A 429 -9.89 -8.25 -22.77
CA ILE A 429 -8.99 -8.17 -23.94
C ILE A 429 -8.76 -6.70 -24.32
N ARG A 430 -9.81 -5.87 -24.32
CA ARG A 430 -9.70 -4.42 -24.59
C ARG A 430 -8.81 -3.72 -23.56
N ARG A 431 -9.00 -4.01 -22.28
CA ARG A 431 -8.17 -3.44 -21.18
C ARG A 431 -6.71 -3.88 -21.27
N ILE A 432 -6.44 -5.15 -21.62
CA ILE A 432 -5.07 -5.62 -21.87
C ILE A 432 -4.45 -4.86 -23.06
N LEU A 433 -5.17 -4.69 -24.16
CA LEU A 433 -4.69 -3.94 -25.33
C LEU A 433 -4.41 -2.47 -24.96
N HIS A 434 -5.30 -1.83 -24.20
CA HIS A 434 -5.09 -0.48 -23.69
C HIS A 434 -3.86 -0.40 -22.76
N ALA A 435 -3.70 -1.35 -21.84
CA ALA A 435 -2.52 -1.40 -20.97
C ALA A 435 -1.22 -1.49 -21.77
N ARG A 436 -1.21 -2.28 -22.84
CA ARG A 436 -0.05 -2.49 -23.70
C ARG A 436 0.32 -1.31 -24.62
N GLN A 437 -0.53 -0.29 -24.72
CA GLN A 437 -0.17 0.96 -25.42
C GLN A 437 0.98 1.69 -24.71
N TRP A 438 1.09 1.55 -23.38
CA TRP A 438 2.20 2.08 -22.61
C TRP A 438 3.38 1.10 -22.62
N ARG A 439 4.53 1.52 -23.20
CA ARG A 439 5.68 0.64 -23.44
C ARG A 439 6.17 -0.12 -22.20
N PRO A 440 6.36 0.50 -21.01
CA PRO A 440 6.76 -0.24 -19.81
C PRO A 440 5.78 -1.35 -19.44
N ASP A 441 4.48 -1.10 -19.54
CA ASP A 441 3.45 -2.10 -19.24
C ASP A 441 3.40 -3.20 -20.30
N SER A 442 3.66 -2.89 -21.58
CA SER A 442 3.70 -3.87 -22.65
C SER A 442 4.81 -4.91 -22.48
N LEU A 443 5.92 -4.54 -21.80
CA LEU A 443 7.00 -5.46 -21.47
C LEU A 443 6.61 -6.48 -20.38
N ARG A 444 5.62 -6.14 -19.55
CA ARG A 444 5.19 -6.95 -18.40
C ARG A 444 3.76 -7.48 -18.51
N THR A 445 3.11 -7.29 -19.64
CA THR A 445 1.75 -7.77 -19.93
C THR A 445 1.77 -8.59 -21.20
N CYS A 446 1.20 -9.79 -21.17
CA CYS A 446 1.10 -10.66 -22.35
C CYS A 446 0.28 -10.00 -23.45
N ALA A 447 0.65 -10.23 -24.69
CA ALA A 447 -0.29 -10.01 -25.79
C ALA A 447 -1.46 -10.99 -25.62
N PRO A 448 -2.71 -10.53 -25.79
CA PRO A 448 -3.88 -11.39 -25.66
C PRO A 448 -3.80 -12.57 -26.65
N LYS A 449 -3.99 -13.76 -26.13
CA LYS A 449 -3.98 -15.04 -26.87
C LYS A 449 -4.84 -16.04 -26.12
N PRO A 450 -5.35 -17.09 -26.81
CA PRO A 450 -6.07 -18.18 -26.16
C PRO A 450 -5.29 -18.79 -24.99
N LEU A 451 -5.99 -19.14 -23.92
CA LEU A 451 -5.39 -19.82 -22.76
C LEU A 451 -4.89 -21.21 -23.11
N GLN A 452 -5.61 -21.91 -23.99
CA GLN A 452 -5.30 -23.27 -24.47
C GLN A 452 -4.31 -23.29 -25.64
N MET A 453 -3.62 -22.17 -25.89
CA MET A 453 -2.62 -22.11 -26.96
C MET A 453 -1.54 -23.18 -26.75
N ARG A 454 -1.20 -23.91 -27.81
CA ARG A 454 -0.14 -24.92 -27.79
C ARG A 454 1.18 -24.33 -27.25
N GLY A 455 1.80 -25.02 -26.29
CA GLY A 455 3.07 -24.61 -25.67
C GLY A 455 2.94 -23.52 -24.61
N ALA A 456 1.73 -23.11 -24.23
CA ALA A 456 1.51 -22.11 -23.17
C ALA A 456 1.38 -22.71 -21.77
N GLY A 457 1.12 -24.03 -21.67
CA GLY A 457 0.91 -24.73 -20.41
C GLY A 457 2.18 -24.93 -19.59
N PRO A 458 2.05 -25.56 -18.41
CA PRO A 458 0.80 -26.05 -17.80
C PRO A 458 -0.18 -24.95 -17.41
N PHE A 459 -1.42 -25.34 -17.06
CA PHE A 459 -2.41 -24.44 -16.46
C PHE A 459 -2.11 -24.20 -14.98
N ILE A 460 -2.51 -23.05 -14.49
CA ILE A 460 -2.31 -22.62 -13.12
C ILE A 460 -3.62 -22.06 -12.59
N ALA A 461 -4.01 -22.48 -11.38
CA ALA A 461 -5.08 -21.85 -10.61
C ALA A 461 -4.52 -21.31 -9.29
N ILE A 462 -4.76 -20.03 -9.01
CA ILE A 462 -4.35 -19.39 -7.77
C ILE A 462 -5.61 -19.05 -6.97
N ARG A 463 -5.73 -19.64 -5.76
CA ARG A 463 -6.80 -19.26 -4.83
C ARG A 463 -6.47 -17.93 -4.20
N CYS A 464 -7.30 -16.92 -4.47
CA CYS A 464 -7.11 -15.57 -4.02
C CYS A 464 -8.13 -15.19 -2.94
N GLN A 465 -7.68 -14.48 -1.92
CA GLN A 465 -8.51 -13.92 -0.85
C GLN A 465 -8.28 -12.41 -0.75
N LEU A 466 -9.29 -11.67 -0.29
CA LEU A 466 -9.12 -10.27 0.02
C LEU A 466 -8.08 -10.11 1.13
N THR A 467 -7.17 -9.15 0.95
CA THR A 467 -6.09 -8.88 1.89
C THR A 467 -6.22 -7.42 2.37
N THR A 468 -6.35 -7.23 3.69
CA THR A 468 -6.33 -5.90 4.31
C THR A 468 -4.93 -5.30 4.16
N ARG A 469 -4.84 -3.98 4.04
CA ARG A 469 -3.52 -3.36 3.83
C ARG A 469 -3.32 -2.05 4.56
N LYS A 470 -4.13 -1.01 4.31
CA LYS A 470 -3.94 0.34 4.83
C LYS A 470 -5.25 0.99 5.18
N SER A 471 -5.22 1.87 6.19
CA SER A 471 -6.26 2.87 6.40
C SER A 471 -6.04 4.02 5.42
N LEU A 472 -7.10 4.53 4.81
CA LEU A 472 -7.08 5.80 4.09
C LEU A 472 -7.50 6.94 5.01
N GLY A 473 -8.34 6.62 6.00
CA GLY A 473 -8.73 7.53 7.07
C GLY A 473 -7.74 7.58 8.24
N GLY A 474 -7.83 8.65 9.03
CA GLY A 474 -6.98 8.88 10.20
C GLY A 474 -7.36 10.15 10.95
N LEU A 475 -6.46 10.65 11.81
CA LEU A 475 -6.65 11.91 12.53
C LEU A 475 -6.59 13.10 11.58
N ARG A 476 -7.57 14.01 11.71
CA ARG A 476 -7.62 15.26 10.96
C ARG A 476 -6.44 16.14 11.33
N THR A 477 -5.76 16.70 10.30
CA THR A 477 -4.62 17.59 10.48
C THR A 477 -4.67 18.77 9.53
N ASP A 478 -4.10 19.89 9.96
CA ASP A 478 -3.82 21.03 9.08
C ASP A 478 -2.56 20.77 8.20
N LEU A 479 -2.19 21.75 7.36
CA LEU A 479 -0.99 21.68 6.52
C LEU A 479 0.35 21.78 7.28
N GLY A 480 0.33 21.96 8.60
CA GLY A 480 1.47 21.82 9.51
C GLY A 480 1.49 20.46 10.21
N SER A 481 0.63 19.53 9.82
CA SER A 481 0.43 18.23 10.48
C SER A 481 0.01 18.33 11.95
N ARG A 482 -0.52 19.47 12.40
CA ARG A 482 -1.08 19.63 13.76
C ARG A 482 -2.45 18.96 13.80
N VAL A 483 -2.70 18.17 14.84
CA VAL A 483 -4.00 17.50 15.03
C VAL A 483 -5.07 18.57 15.35
N LEU A 484 -6.22 18.45 14.71
CA LEU A 484 -7.33 19.40 14.85
C LEU A 484 -8.46 18.83 15.70
N ASP A 485 -9.08 19.72 16.48
CA ASP A 485 -10.31 19.43 17.22
C ASP A 485 -11.57 19.62 16.35
N ALA A 486 -12.75 19.47 16.94
CA ALA A 486 -14.02 19.60 16.26
C ALA A 486 -14.32 21.02 15.72
N HIS A 487 -13.54 22.01 16.13
CA HIS A 487 -13.65 23.42 15.68
C HIS A 487 -12.54 23.81 14.70
N ASP A 488 -11.81 22.83 14.14
CA ASP A 488 -10.62 23.04 13.30
C ASP A 488 -9.48 23.81 14.02
N ALA A 489 -9.47 23.82 15.34
CA ALA A 489 -8.39 24.41 16.13
C ALA A 489 -7.30 23.37 16.42
N PRO A 490 -6.01 23.73 16.28
CA PRO A 490 -4.92 22.81 16.61
C PRO A 490 -4.89 22.44 18.11
N ILE A 491 -4.78 21.14 18.40
CA ILE A 491 -4.55 20.65 19.77
C ILE A 491 -3.09 20.97 20.13
N PRO A 492 -2.84 21.79 21.16
CA PRO A 492 -1.49 22.25 21.47
C PRO A 492 -0.54 21.07 21.80
N GLY A 493 0.64 21.07 21.18
CA GLY A 493 1.68 20.05 21.39
C GLY A 493 1.46 18.73 20.67
N LEU A 494 0.39 18.58 19.89
CA LEU A 494 0.05 17.33 19.22
C LEU A 494 0.10 17.42 17.69
N TYR A 495 0.89 16.56 17.10
CA TYR A 495 1.07 16.42 15.64
C TYR A 495 0.74 14.98 15.22
N CYS A 496 0.36 14.78 13.95
CA CYS A 496 0.11 13.46 13.40
C CYS A 496 0.59 13.39 11.95
N VAL A 497 1.32 12.32 11.60
CA VAL A 497 1.98 12.17 10.29
C VAL A 497 1.76 10.78 9.69
N GLY A 498 1.87 10.67 8.38
CA GLY A 498 1.76 9.42 7.65
C GLY A 498 0.35 8.84 7.67
N GLU A 499 0.26 7.50 7.72
CA GLU A 499 -1.01 6.77 7.69
C GLU A 499 -1.91 7.13 8.89
N ALA A 500 -1.33 7.45 10.05
CA ALA A 500 -2.06 7.88 11.23
C ALA A 500 -2.89 9.16 11.00
N ALA A 501 -2.46 10.03 10.07
CA ALA A 501 -3.16 11.24 9.64
C ALA A 501 -3.92 11.04 8.30
N GLY A 502 -4.23 9.79 7.90
CA GLY A 502 -4.82 9.52 6.58
C GLY A 502 -3.97 10.06 5.43
N PHE A 503 -2.65 10.03 5.59
CA PHE A 503 -1.65 10.62 4.67
C PHE A 503 -1.78 12.15 4.49
N GLY A 504 -2.44 12.80 5.43
CA GLY A 504 -2.69 14.24 5.52
C GLY A 504 -4.18 14.58 5.53
N GLY A 505 -4.57 15.55 6.40
CA GLY A 505 -5.94 16.04 6.49
C GLY A 505 -6.97 15.06 7.04
N GLY A 506 -6.54 13.88 7.45
CA GLY A 506 -7.40 12.80 7.93
C GLY A 506 -7.87 11.84 6.85
N ASN A 507 -7.98 12.26 5.57
CA ASN A 507 -8.42 11.39 4.48
C ASN A 507 -8.08 11.97 3.09
N SER A 508 -6.81 12.34 2.85
CA SER A 508 -6.41 13.00 1.59
C SER A 508 -6.61 12.13 0.34
N ASN A 509 -6.70 10.81 0.47
CA ASN A 509 -6.94 9.89 -0.64
C ASN A 509 -8.43 9.68 -0.94
N GLY A 510 -9.35 10.09 -0.05
CA GLY A 510 -10.78 9.82 -0.18
C GLY A 510 -11.09 8.33 -0.14
N LYS A 511 -11.99 7.86 -0.98
CA LYS A 511 -12.42 6.45 -1.06
C LYS A 511 -11.46 5.56 -1.85
N ARG A 512 -10.64 6.15 -2.74
CA ARG A 512 -9.72 5.44 -3.64
C ARG A 512 -8.37 6.15 -3.69
N SER A 513 -7.29 5.40 -3.68
CA SER A 513 -5.95 5.93 -3.89
C SER A 513 -5.51 5.78 -5.34
N LEU A 514 -4.83 6.80 -5.85
CA LEU A 514 -4.01 6.66 -7.06
C LEU A 514 -2.72 5.92 -6.71
N GLU A 515 -2.74 4.61 -6.58
CA GLU A 515 -1.66 3.74 -6.07
C GLU A 515 -0.25 4.35 -6.12
N GLY A 516 0.45 4.28 -4.97
CA GLY A 516 1.77 4.89 -4.80
C GLY A 516 1.78 6.21 -4.03
N THR A 517 0.63 6.69 -3.54
CA THR A 517 0.54 7.94 -2.77
C THR A 517 1.01 7.81 -1.31
N PHE A 518 1.16 6.59 -0.81
CA PHE A 518 1.37 6.31 0.62
C PHE A 518 2.77 6.69 1.14
N LEU A 519 3.83 6.23 0.48
CA LEU A 519 5.20 6.55 0.89
C LEU A 519 5.50 8.06 0.76
N PRO A 520 5.14 8.73 -0.36
CA PRO A 520 5.26 10.18 -0.45
C PRO A 520 4.41 10.93 0.57
N GLY A 521 3.19 10.48 0.86
CA GLY A 521 2.33 11.07 1.89
C GLY A 521 2.97 11.01 3.28
N CYS A 522 3.64 9.90 3.62
CA CYS A 522 4.43 9.79 4.85
C CYS A 522 5.56 10.82 4.91
N ILE A 523 6.27 11.04 3.80
CA ILE A 523 7.39 11.99 3.73
C ILE A 523 6.88 13.43 3.81
N LEU A 524 5.84 13.78 3.03
CA LEU A 524 5.29 15.13 2.98
C LEU A 524 4.70 15.58 4.32
N THR A 525 3.94 14.71 4.98
CA THR A 525 3.36 15.03 6.30
C THR A 525 4.45 15.18 7.36
N ALA A 526 5.52 14.37 7.31
CA ALA A 526 6.67 14.49 8.19
C ALA A 526 7.43 15.82 7.97
N HIS A 527 7.68 16.20 6.71
CA HIS A 527 8.31 17.49 6.40
C HIS A 527 7.45 18.68 6.87
N ALA A 528 6.13 18.57 6.73
CA ALA A 528 5.20 19.60 7.21
C ALA A 528 5.24 19.73 8.73
N ALA A 529 5.24 18.62 9.47
CA ALA A 529 5.39 18.63 10.93
C ALA A 529 6.71 19.27 11.37
N VAL A 530 7.82 18.93 10.72
CA VAL A 530 9.13 19.51 11.03
C VAL A 530 9.15 21.03 10.79
N ARG A 531 8.53 21.51 9.69
CA ARG A 531 8.40 22.96 9.45
C ARG A 531 7.61 23.66 10.56
N ALA A 532 6.50 23.05 10.99
CA ALA A 532 5.67 23.60 12.07
C ALA A 532 6.40 23.60 13.43
N LEU A 533 7.15 22.53 13.73
CA LEU A 533 7.98 22.45 14.95
C LEU A 533 9.08 23.54 15.00
N ARG A 534 9.61 23.98 13.86
CA ARG A 534 10.62 25.03 13.77
C ARG A 534 10.03 26.45 13.86
N GLY A 535 8.80 26.65 13.39
CA GLY A 535 8.14 27.96 13.33
C GLY A 535 7.21 28.25 14.50
N GLY A 536 7.00 27.30 15.38
CA GLY A 536 6.09 27.38 16.51
C GLY A 536 6.85 27.47 17.83
N GLY A 537 7.38 28.67 18.09
CA GLY A 537 7.60 29.11 19.46
C GLY A 537 6.34 29.81 19.93
#